data_57a4b0f5debb8f2619e014f7c29b83cc
#
_entry.id   57a4b0f5debb8f2619e014f7c29b83cc
#
_cell.length_a   1.000
_cell.length_b   1.000
_cell.length_c   1.000
_cell.angle_alpha   90.00
_cell.angle_beta   90.00
_cell.angle_gamma   90.00
#
_symmetry.space_group_name_H-M   'P 1'
#
loop_
_entity.id
_entity.type
_entity.pdbx_description
1 polymer ?
#
loop_
_entity_poly.entity_id
_entity_poly.type
_entity_poly.pdbx_seq_one_letter_code
_entity_poly.pdbx_strand_id
1 'polypeptide(L)'
;MRRLGDEAGLIGKIAIVWLLVLAVLAVGAIDVASIAFTTYELSDVGTTAATEGAEVYGRTRNVRDACDRVAEVVERQDPTARIRRGGCVVERPSGAITVELRKRASTLVAHRVPWTENYAVVDVSETAAAPSL
;
A
#
# COMPACT_ATOMS: atom_id res chain seq x y z
N MET A 1 20.00 -43.87 -37.60
CA MET A 1 19.00 -43.99 -36.51
C MET A 1 19.48 -43.43 -35.16
N ARG A 2 20.37 -42.40 -35.09
CA ARG A 2 20.92 -41.87 -33.86
C ARG A 2 20.59 -40.37 -33.60
N ARG A 3 19.63 -39.76 -34.25
CA ARG A 3 19.34 -38.31 -34.08
C ARG A 3 18.01 -37.99 -33.40
N LEU A 4 17.16 -38.97 -33.11
CA LEU A 4 15.87 -38.73 -32.43
C LEU A 4 16.00 -38.57 -30.89
N GLY A 5 17.11 -39.03 -30.32
CA GLY A 5 17.34 -38.90 -28.86
C GLY A 5 17.82 -37.52 -28.40
N ASP A 6 18.50 -36.78 -29.28
CA ASP A 6 19.06 -35.45 -28.89
C ASP A 6 17.99 -34.35 -28.99
N GLU A 7 17.03 -34.45 -29.88
CA GLU A 7 15.95 -33.46 -30.05
C GLU A 7 14.93 -33.53 -28.90
N ALA A 8 14.62 -34.75 -28.43
CA ALA A 8 13.74 -34.93 -27.29
C ALA A 8 14.34 -34.35 -25.99
N GLY A 9 15.67 -34.44 -25.83
CA GLY A 9 16.38 -33.83 -24.70
C GLY A 9 16.42 -32.29 -24.76
N LEU A 10 16.50 -31.72 -25.95
CA LEU A 10 16.49 -30.28 -26.16
C LEU A 10 15.11 -29.68 -25.89
N ILE A 11 14.05 -30.30 -26.39
CA ILE A 11 12.65 -29.88 -26.16
C ILE A 11 12.33 -29.93 -24.67
N GLY A 12 12.73 -30.97 -23.94
CA GLY A 12 12.54 -31.07 -22.52
C GLY A 12 13.24 -29.95 -21.73
N LYS A 13 14.49 -29.62 -22.08
CA LYS A 13 15.24 -28.51 -21.45
C LYS A 13 14.57 -27.17 -21.70
N ILE A 14 14.12 -26.89 -22.91
CA ILE A 14 13.41 -25.65 -23.27
C ILE A 14 12.11 -25.55 -22.48
N ALA A 15 11.35 -26.64 -22.38
CA ALA A 15 10.10 -26.67 -21.61
C ALA A 15 10.33 -26.34 -20.13
N ILE A 16 11.38 -26.90 -19.52
CA ILE A 16 11.73 -26.61 -18.11
C ILE A 16 12.09 -25.13 -17.93
N VAL A 17 12.89 -24.57 -18.84
CA VAL A 17 13.27 -23.14 -18.77
C VAL A 17 12.02 -22.25 -18.88
N TRP A 18 11.11 -22.56 -19.79
CA TRP A 18 9.86 -21.83 -19.94
C TRP A 18 8.97 -21.91 -18.68
N LEU A 19 8.87 -23.09 -18.07
CA LEU A 19 8.13 -23.26 -16.81
C LEU A 19 8.74 -22.41 -15.67
N LEU A 20 10.07 -22.37 -15.58
CA LEU A 20 10.74 -21.54 -14.59
C LEU A 20 10.50 -20.04 -14.82
N VAL A 21 10.57 -19.60 -16.09
CA VAL A 21 10.26 -18.20 -16.43
C VAL A 21 8.81 -17.85 -16.07
N LEU A 22 7.86 -18.72 -16.40
CA LEU A 22 6.45 -18.51 -16.06
C LEU A 22 6.22 -18.49 -14.55
N ALA A 23 6.90 -19.35 -13.78
CA ALA A 23 6.82 -19.34 -12.32
C ALA A 23 7.32 -18.03 -11.72
N VAL A 24 8.47 -17.52 -12.20
CA VAL A 24 9.02 -16.23 -11.75
C VAL A 24 8.08 -15.07 -12.09
N LEU A 25 7.53 -15.06 -13.31
CA LEU A 25 6.56 -14.04 -13.71
C LEU A 25 5.28 -14.07 -12.87
N ALA A 26 4.77 -15.28 -12.55
CA ALA A 26 3.58 -15.44 -11.71
C ALA A 26 3.81 -14.89 -10.29
N VAL A 27 4.95 -15.20 -9.68
CA VAL A 27 5.33 -14.67 -8.35
C VAL A 27 5.45 -13.16 -8.39
N GLY A 28 6.12 -12.60 -9.40
CA GLY A 28 6.24 -11.15 -9.57
C GLY A 28 4.87 -10.46 -9.74
N ALA A 29 3.96 -11.07 -10.50
CA ALA A 29 2.61 -10.53 -10.67
C ALA A 29 1.82 -10.52 -9.35
N ILE A 30 1.96 -11.55 -8.52
CA ILE A 30 1.33 -11.61 -7.19
C ILE A 30 1.87 -10.49 -6.28
N ASP A 31 3.19 -10.27 -6.26
CA ASP A 31 3.80 -9.21 -5.46
C ASP A 31 3.32 -7.81 -5.89
N VAL A 32 3.26 -7.54 -7.20
CA VAL A 32 2.74 -6.27 -7.72
C VAL A 32 1.26 -6.08 -7.37
N ALA A 33 0.44 -7.12 -7.53
CA ALA A 33 -0.97 -7.07 -7.16
C ALA A 33 -1.16 -6.80 -5.66
N SER A 34 -0.35 -7.43 -4.80
CA SER A 34 -0.38 -7.21 -3.35
C SER A 34 -0.04 -5.76 -2.98
N ILE A 35 0.97 -5.18 -3.62
CA ILE A 35 1.36 -3.77 -3.39
C ILE A 35 0.22 -2.84 -3.84
N ALA A 36 -0.35 -3.06 -5.02
CA ALA A 36 -1.46 -2.27 -5.53
C ALA A 36 -2.68 -2.35 -4.60
N PHE A 37 -3.05 -3.54 -4.16
CA PHE A 37 -4.17 -3.75 -3.24
C PHE A 37 -3.94 -3.04 -1.90
N THR A 38 -2.74 -3.17 -1.33
CA THR A 38 -2.36 -2.46 -0.09
C THR A 38 -2.46 -0.94 -0.26
N THR A 39 -2.09 -0.42 -1.43
CA THR A 39 -2.22 1.01 -1.73
C THR A 39 -3.68 1.47 -1.71
N TYR A 40 -4.58 0.72 -2.34
CA TYR A 40 -6.02 1.02 -2.33
C TYR A 40 -6.62 0.96 -0.93
N GLU A 41 -6.33 -0.09 -0.16
CA GLU A 41 -6.79 -0.18 1.23
C GLU A 41 -6.30 0.99 2.07
N LEU A 42 -5.02 1.32 1.96
CA LEU A 42 -4.41 2.38 2.75
C LEU A 42 -4.96 3.76 2.37
N SER A 43 -5.23 3.99 1.07
CA SER A 43 -5.88 5.20 0.58
C SER A 43 -7.30 5.34 1.13
N ASP A 44 -8.08 4.27 1.17
CA ASP A 44 -9.44 4.25 1.73
C ASP A 44 -9.43 4.59 3.23
N VAL A 45 -8.54 3.95 3.98
CA VAL A 45 -8.33 4.26 5.41
C VAL A 45 -7.93 5.73 5.60
N GLY A 46 -6.99 6.23 4.78
CA GLY A 46 -6.53 7.62 4.82
C GLY A 46 -7.65 8.62 4.54
N THR A 47 -8.46 8.36 3.53
CA THR A 47 -9.60 9.21 3.16
C THR A 47 -10.64 9.25 4.27
N THR A 48 -10.98 8.09 4.83
CA THR A 48 -11.94 8.01 5.96
C THR A 48 -11.41 8.75 7.17
N ALA A 49 -10.15 8.52 7.55
CA ALA A 49 -9.53 9.18 8.70
C ALA A 49 -9.45 10.71 8.51
N ALA A 50 -9.06 11.17 7.32
CA ALA A 50 -9.03 12.60 7.00
C ALA A 50 -10.42 13.23 7.07
N THR A 51 -11.45 12.56 6.57
CA THR A 51 -12.84 13.04 6.61
C THR A 51 -13.34 13.16 8.04
N GLU A 52 -13.20 12.10 8.85
CA GLU A 52 -13.65 12.12 10.24
C GLU A 52 -12.87 13.15 11.08
N GLY A 53 -11.56 13.29 10.83
CA GLY A 53 -10.75 14.34 11.45
C GLY A 53 -11.21 15.74 11.08
N ALA A 54 -11.51 15.98 9.79
CA ALA A 54 -12.01 17.26 9.31
C ALA A 54 -13.37 17.64 9.94
N GLU A 55 -14.26 16.66 10.12
CA GLU A 55 -15.52 16.86 10.83
C GLU A 55 -15.32 17.27 12.30
N VAL A 56 -14.39 16.61 13.01
CA VAL A 56 -14.03 16.97 14.39
C VAL A 56 -13.46 18.38 14.42
N TYR A 57 -12.53 18.71 13.53
CA TYR A 57 -11.98 20.06 13.44
C TYR A 57 -13.06 21.11 13.16
N GLY A 58 -14.00 20.82 12.28
CA GLY A 58 -15.12 21.70 11.97
C GLY A 58 -15.95 22.06 13.21
N ARG A 59 -16.11 21.11 14.14
CA ARG A 59 -16.87 21.30 15.38
C ARG A 59 -16.07 21.92 16.50
N THR A 60 -14.82 21.49 16.70
CA THR A 60 -14.03 21.86 17.90
C THR A 60 -13.01 22.96 17.63
N ARG A 61 -12.64 23.18 16.37
CA ARG A 61 -11.54 24.07 15.95
C ARG A 61 -10.20 23.71 16.62
N ASN A 62 -10.07 22.51 17.13
CA ASN A 62 -8.90 22.01 17.83
C ASN A 62 -8.15 21.00 16.95
N VAL A 63 -6.90 21.34 16.61
CA VAL A 63 -6.03 20.47 15.79
C VAL A 63 -5.72 19.16 16.48
N ARG A 64 -5.51 19.20 17.81
CA ARG A 64 -5.21 17.98 18.57
C ARG A 64 -6.36 16.99 18.52
N ASP A 65 -7.58 17.45 18.81
CA ASP A 65 -8.77 16.59 18.81
C ASP A 65 -8.99 15.96 17.41
N ALA A 66 -8.77 16.73 16.35
CA ALA A 66 -8.87 16.26 14.99
C ALA A 66 -7.82 15.17 14.68
N CYS A 67 -6.56 15.39 15.03
CA CYS A 67 -5.50 14.42 14.80
C CYS A 67 -5.61 13.18 15.71
N ASP A 68 -6.12 13.32 16.92
CA ASP A 68 -6.44 12.19 17.80
C ASP A 68 -7.53 11.32 17.18
N ARG A 69 -8.55 11.94 16.56
CA ARG A 69 -9.58 11.20 15.82
C ARG A 69 -9.03 10.49 14.60
N VAL A 70 -8.14 11.14 13.85
CA VAL A 70 -7.43 10.50 12.73
C VAL A 70 -6.70 9.24 13.20
N ALA A 71 -5.94 9.34 14.29
CA ALA A 71 -5.19 8.21 14.84
C ALA A 71 -6.12 7.07 15.29
N GLU A 72 -7.22 7.38 15.94
CA GLU A 72 -8.24 6.41 16.37
C GLU A 72 -8.86 5.67 15.18
N VAL A 73 -9.20 6.37 14.11
CA VAL A 73 -9.79 5.78 12.91
C VAL A 73 -8.80 4.85 12.22
N VAL A 74 -7.55 5.28 12.06
CA VAL A 74 -6.50 4.45 11.45
C VAL A 74 -6.29 3.19 12.26
N GLU A 75 -6.15 3.29 13.58
CA GLU A 75 -5.94 2.12 14.45
C GLU A 75 -7.12 1.15 14.43
N ARG A 76 -8.34 1.66 14.35
CA ARG A 76 -9.56 0.85 14.30
C ARG A 76 -9.73 0.13 12.96
N GLN A 77 -9.41 0.79 11.84
CA GLN A 77 -9.60 0.23 10.50
C GLN A 77 -8.43 -0.64 10.05
N ASP A 78 -7.21 -0.20 10.34
CA ASP A 78 -6.00 -0.94 9.98
C ASP A 78 -4.90 -0.78 11.05
N PRO A 79 -4.86 -1.67 12.05
CA PRO A 79 -3.85 -1.62 13.11
C PRO A 79 -2.40 -1.75 12.62
N THR A 80 -2.20 -2.21 11.38
CA THR A 80 -0.87 -2.38 10.77
C THR A 80 -0.38 -1.12 10.04
N ALA A 81 -1.29 -0.22 9.70
CA ALA A 81 -0.95 1.09 9.14
C ALA A 81 -0.33 2.00 10.21
N ARG A 82 0.56 2.88 9.78
CA ARG A 82 1.20 3.87 10.65
C ARG A 82 1.06 5.26 10.04
N ILE A 83 0.68 6.22 10.87
CA ILE A 83 0.75 7.63 10.51
C ILE A 83 2.23 8.04 10.53
N ARG A 84 2.70 8.67 9.45
CA ARG A 84 4.07 9.20 9.42
C ARG A 84 4.25 10.28 10.49
N ARG A 85 5.49 10.44 10.95
CA ARG A 85 5.80 11.53 11.90
C ARG A 85 5.44 12.88 11.28
N GLY A 86 4.54 13.63 11.93
CA GLY A 86 3.99 14.87 11.37
C GLY A 86 2.99 14.66 10.23
N GLY A 87 2.51 13.44 10.02
CA GLY A 87 1.60 13.07 8.94
C GLY A 87 0.13 13.38 9.17
N CYS A 88 -0.21 14.17 10.18
CA CYS A 88 -1.54 14.75 10.34
C CYS A 88 -1.40 16.27 10.31
N VAL A 89 -1.82 16.90 9.22
CA VAL A 89 -1.70 18.35 9.01
C VAL A 89 -3.07 18.94 8.79
N VAL A 90 -3.42 19.95 9.58
CA VAL A 90 -4.65 20.72 9.42
C VAL A 90 -4.32 22.04 8.73
N GLU A 91 -4.90 22.24 7.57
CA GLU A 91 -4.76 23.49 6.82
C GLU A 91 -5.74 24.53 7.34
N ARG A 92 -5.20 25.66 7.78
CA ARG A 92 -6.01 26.82 8.22
C ARG A 92 -6.04 27.87 7.10
N PRO A 93 -7.18 28.47 6.77
CA PRO A 93 -8.50 28.44 7.44
C PRO A 93 -9.45 27.36 6.90
N SER A 94 -9.12 26.66 5.82
CA SER A 94 -10.03 25.72 5.13
C SER A 94 -10.54 24.59 6.03
N GLY A 95 -9.73 24.17 7.01
CA GLY A 95 -10.02 23.01 7.85
C GLY A 95 -9.79 21.69 7.13
N ALA A 96 -9.16 21.71 5.98
CA ALA A 96 -8.74 20.50 5.29
C ALA A 96 -7.69 19.76 6.12
N ILE A 97 -7.81 18.45 6.16
CA ILE A 97 -6.84 17.58 6.87
C ILE A 97 -6.15 16.70 5.85
N THR A 98 -4.83 16.74 5.88
CA THR A 98 -3.97 15.83 5.13
C THR A 98 -3.43 14.77 6.07
N VAL A 99 -3.60 13.50 5.72
CA VAL A 99 -3.12 12.34 6.47
C VAL A 99 -2.13 11.58 5.62
N GLU A 100 -0.91 11.41 6.13
CA GLU A 100 0.12 10.59 5.50
C GLU A 100 0.25 9.25 6.23
N LEU A 101 -0.02 8.17 5.52
CA LEU A 101 0.02 6.82 6.05
C LEU A 101 1.13 6.01 5.40
N ARG A 102 1.67 5.07 6.17
CA ARG A 102 2.66 4.08 5.72
C ARG A 102 2.26 2.70 6.17
N LYS A 103 2.37 1.73 5.26
CA LYS A 103 2.16 0.32 5.53
C LYS A 103 3.11 -0.53 4.70
N ARG A 104 3.52 -1.67 5.23
CA ARG A 104 4.26 -2.67 4.47
C ARG A 104 3.28 -3.63 3.81
N ALA A 105 3.38 -3.77 2.48
CA ALA A 105 2.61 -4.76 1.74
C ALA A 105 3.12 -6.19 2.04
N SER A 106 2.20 -7.16 2.07
CA SER A 106 2.54 -8.57 2.19
C SER A 106 3.00 -9.09 0.83
N THR A 107 4.32 -9.18 0.62
CA THR A 107 4.94 -9.68 -0.62
C THR A 107 5.59 -11.02 -0.38
N LEU A 108 5.70 -11.86 -1.43
CA LEU A 108 6.34 -13.17 -1.34
C LEU A 108 7.85 -13.09 -1.42
N VAL A 109 8.38 -12.24 -2.30
CA VAL A 109 9.80 -12.13 -2.60
C VAL A 109 10.34 -10.73 -2.37
N ALA A 110 9.59 -9.68 -2.68
CA ALA A 110 10.09 -8.30 -2.66
C ALA A 110 10.67 -7.88 -1.30
N HIS A 111 10.10 -8.35 -0.18
CA HIS A 111 10.60 -8.02 1.16
C HIS A 111 11.88 -8.81 1.56
N ARG A 112 12.23 -9.88 0.83
CA ARG A 112 13.39 -10.74 1.12
C ARG A 112 14.63 -10.36 0.34
N VAL A 113 14.46 -9.56 -0.70
CA VAL A 113 15.57 -9.14 -1.56
C VAL A 113 15.94 -7.70 -1.20
N PRO A 114 17.20 -7.44 -0.74
CA PRO A 114 17.57 -6.14 -0.16
C PRO A 114 17.34 -4.94 -1.09
N TRP A 115 17.49 -5.11 -2.39
CA TRP A 115 17.30 -4.02 -3.36
C TRP A 115 15.84 -3.81 -3.78
N THR A 116 14.93 -4.74 -3.45
CA THR A 116 13.49 -4.62 -3.71
C THR A 116 12.67 -4.38 -2.44
N GLU A 117 13.26 -4.45 -1.26
CA GLU A 117 12.57 -4.30 0.02
C GLU A 117 11.79 -2.97 0.13
N ASN A 118 12.35 -1.88 -0.39
CA ASN A 118 11.73 -0.57 -0.36
C ASN A 118 10.43 -0.49 -1.19
N TYR A 119 10.28 -1.31 -2.22
CA TYR A 119 9.06 -1.36 -3.02
C TYR A 119 7.87 -2.03 -2.30
N ALA A 120 8.15 -2.79 -1.24
CA ALA A 120 7.11 -3.37 -0.39
C ALA A 120 6.52 -2.38 0.62
N VAL A 121 7.10 -1.19 0.76
CA VAL A 121 6.59 -0.13 1.62
C VAL A 121 5.69 0.78 0.79
N VAL A 122 4.44 0.94 1.23
CA VAL A 122 3.43 1.80 0.61
C VAL A 122 3.26 3.05 1.46
N ASP A 123 3.40 4.20 0.83
CA ASP A 123 3.11 5.51 1.40
C ASP A 123 1.93 6.13 0.63
N VAL A 124 0.92 6.63 1.34
CA VAL A 124 -0.20 7.37 0.77
C VAL A 124 -0.39 8.69 1.50
N SER A 125 -0.89 9.68 0.79
CA SER A 125 -1.24 10.99 1.34
C SER A 125 -2.65 11.34 0.87
N GLU A 126 -3.58 11.44 1.81
CA GLU A 126 -4.97 11.72 1.54
C GLU A 126 -5.40 13.02 2.21
N THR A 127 -6.20 13.82 1.50
CA THR A 127 -6.68 15.10 2.01
C THR A 127 -8.21 15.15 1.92
N ALA A 128 -8.84 15.51 3.01
CA ALA A 128 -10.28 15.75 3.04
C ALA A 128 -10.59 17.07 3.76
N ALA A 129 -11.67 17.72 3.35
CA ALA A 129 -12.23 18.89 4.01
C ALA A 129 -13.60 18.53 4.58
N ALA A 130 -13.99 19.18 5.68
CA ALA A 130 -15.35 19.06 6.18
C ALA A 130 -16.33 19.55 5.09
N PRO A 131 -17.46 18.86 4.89
CA PRO A 131 -18.48 19.35 3.97
C PRO A 131 -18.93 20.74 4.41
N SER A 132 -18.93 21.67 3.47
CA SER A 132 -19.49 23.02 3.70
C SER A 132 -21.01 22.87 3.91
N LEU A 133 -21.49 23.18 5.10
CA LEU A 133 -22.91 23.32 5.38
C LEU A 133 -23.48 24.56 4.70
#